data_1dd380fabc979bd2ff1da8ebf69235f5
#
_entry.id   1dd380fabc979bd2ff1da8ebf69235f5
#
_cell.length_a   1.000
_cell.length_b   1.000
_cell.length_c   1.000
_cell.angle_alpha   90.00
_cell.angle_beta   90.00
_cell.angle_gamma   90.00
#
_symmetry.space_group_name_H-M   'P 1'
#
loop_
_entity.id
_entity.type
_entity.pdbx_description
1 polymer ?
#
loop_
_entity_poly.entity_id
_entity_poly.type
_entity_poly.pdbx_seq_one_letter_code
_entity_poly.pdbx_strand_id
1 'polypeptide(L)'
;LLLRYFQQALKTLNPWINDAQIDEAKKKFEYHISTASLMQINEEKYDYIRDGIPVTVKKPNGQTEVKKAAVIDFQNAGNNHFLAIKELKIHGDLYRRRTDIVGFVNGIPLLFVELKKNSVDVQNAYTDNYTDYLDTIPHLFYYNAFLMLSNGTEAKVGTLGSKYEFFHEWKRLSEQEEGSVALETMLRGICKKENFLDLLENYILYDHSGGNTVKILARNHQYLGVNEAVKAYAARKLNDGKLGVFWHTQGSGKSYSMVFLSQKIRRKFAGSPTIVVLTDREELNSQISDTFENCGLLGTTKASKFIASSGDDLIDKLKGNPSFIFTLIQKFNKKPEEPI
;
A
#
# COMPACT_ATOMS: atom_id res chain seq x y z
N LEU A 1 -3.51 19.86 3.19
CA LEU A 1 -2.41 20.00 2.22
C LEU A 1 -1.57 21.25 2.49
N LEU A 2 -0.24 21.15 2.29
CA LEU A 2 0.66 22.29 2.22
C LEU A 2 0.81 22.68 0.73
N LEU A 3 -0.11 23.50 0.24
CA LEU A 3 -0.33 23.77 -1.19
C LEU A 3 0.94 24.20 -1.94
N ARG A 4 1.78 25.04 -1.33
CA ARG A 4 3.03 25.48 -1.95
C ARG A 4 3.93 24.29 -2.34
N TYR A 5 4.14 23.36 -1.43
CA TYR A 5 4.98 22.18 -1.69
C TYR A 5 4.34 21.20 -2.67
N PHE A 6 3.02 21.04 -2.59
CA PHE A 6 2.26 20.19 -3.50
C PHE A 6 2.32 20.69 -4.95
N GLN A 7 2.09 21.98 -5.16
CA GLN A 7 2.17 22.58 -6.50
C GLN A 7 3.61 22.54 -7.05
N GLN A 8 4.62 22.77 -6.19
CA GLN A 8 6.01 22.65 -6.58
C GLN A 8 6.36 21.22 -7.01
N ALA A 9 5.90 20.22 -6.28
CA ALA A 9 6.11 18.82 -6.65
C ALA A 9 5.44 18.48 -8.00
N LEU A 10 4.19 18.92 -8.23
CA LEU A 10 3.52 18.73 -9.51
C LEU A 10 4.35 19.31 -10.68
N LYS A 11 4.89 20.51 -10.52
CA LYS A 11 5.76 21.16 -11.54
C LYS A 11 7.06 20.39 -11.76
N THR A 12 7.71 19.98 -10.69
CA THR A 12 9.03 19.33 -10.75
C THR A 12 8.95 17.91 -11.30
N LEU A 13 7.96 17.14 -10.87
CA LEU A 13 7.81 15.74 -11.26
C LEU A 13 7.17 15.55 -12.65
N ASN A 14 6.50 16.59 -13.17
CA ASN A 14 5.80 16.52 -14.44
C ASN A 14 6.20 17.69 -15.36
N PRO A 15 7.36 17.64 -16.06
CA PRO A 15 7.83 18.75 -16.89
C PRO A 15 6.88 19.18 -18.02
N TRP A 16 5.89 18.34 -18.34
CA TRP A 16 4.87 18.56 -19.36
C TRP A 16 3.63 19.33 -18.85
N ILE A 17 3.51 19.55 -17.52
CA ILE A 17 2.31 20.12 -16.89
C ILE A 17 2.36 21.65 -16.95
N ASN A 18 1.24 22.27 -17.24
CA ASN A 18 1.06 23.73 -17.18
C ASN A 18 0.19 24.14 -15.98
N ASP A 19 0.05 25.45 -15.73
CA ASP A 19 -0.67 25.97 -14.58
C ASP A 19 -2.16 25.56 -14.58
N ALA A 20 -2.83 25.51 -15.74
CA ALA A 20 -4.22 25.07 -15.83
C ALA A 20 -4.39 23.59 -15.41
N GLN A 21 -3.45 22.74 -15.77
CA GLN A 21 -3.43 21.32 -15.39
C GLN A 21 -3.05 21.13 -13.92
N ILE A 22 -2.22 22.02 -13.37
CA ILE A 22 -1.92 22.02 -11.91
C ILE A 22 -3.19 22.37 -11.14
N ASP A 23 -3.95 23.37 -11.58
CA ASP A 23 -5.23 23.71 -10.94
C ASP A 23 -6.27 22.60 -11.10
N GLU A 24 -6.33 21.91 -12.24
CA GLU A 24 -7.16 20.72 -12.44
C GLU A 24 -6.76 19.61 -11.48
N ALA A 25 -5.47 19.28 -11.38
CA ALA A 25 -4.95 18.26 -10.49
C ALA A 25 -5.26 18.59 -9.02
N LYS A 26 -5.03 19.84 -8.61
CA LYS A 26 -5.34 20.31 -7.26
C LYS A 26 -6.82 20.15 -6.94
N LYS A 27 -7.71 20.64 -7.81
CA LYS A 27 -9.16 20.52 -7.61
C LYS A 27 -9.60 19.06 -7.47
N LYS A 28 -9.10 18.16 -8.32
CA LYS A 28 -9.40 16.73 -8.23
C LYS A 28 -8.87 16.10 -6.94
N PHE A 29 -7.68 16.49 -6.52
CA PHE A 29 -7.07 15.96 -5.31
C PHE A 29 -7.76 16.43 -4.02
N GLU A 30 -8.27 17.67 -4.00
CA GLU A 30 -9.02 18.21 -2.86
C GLU A 30 -10.50 17.78 -2.86
N TYR A 31 -11.08 17.59 -4.05
CA TYR A 31 -12.49 17.22 -4.18
C TYR A 31 -12.78 15.81 -3.64
N HIS A 32 -13.89 15.67 -2.97
CA HIS A 32 -14.48 14.39 -2.59
C HIS A 32 -16.01 14.51 -2.62
N ILE A 33 -16.70 13.39 -2.80
CA ILE A 33 -18.16 13.33 -2.77
C ILE A 33 -18.59 13.47 -1.31
N SER A 34 -19.51 14.38 -1.00
CA SER A 34 -19.93 14.70 0.37
C SER A 34 -20.57 13.51 1.11
N THR A 35 -21.09 12.52 0.40
CA THR A 35 -21.68 11.30 0.96
C THR A 35 -20.67 10.14 1.10
N ALA A 36 -19.44 10.33 0.63
CA ALA A 36 -18.41 9.29 0.73
C ALA A 36 -17.94 9.15 2.17
N SER A 37 -17.75 7.90 2.61
CA SER A 37 -17.13 7.62 3.90
C SER A 37 -15.67 8.08 3.94
N LEU A 38 -15.14 8.32 5.13
CA LEU A 38 -13.73 8.69 5.31
C LEU A 38 -12.77 7.65 4.67
N MET A 39 -13.11 6.36 4.74
CA MET A 39 -12.32 5.29 4.12
C MET A 39 -12.35 5.36 2.59
N GLN A 40 -13.51 5.63 1.99
CA GLN A 40 -13.63 5.80 0.53
C GLN A 40 -12.85 7.01 0.04
N ILE A 41 -12.91 8.14 0.78
CA ILE A 41 -12.09 9.32 0.46
C ILE A 41 -10.60 8.96 0.55
N ASN A 42 -10.18 8.31 1.63
CA ASN A 42 -8.79 7.94 1.83
C ASN A 42 -8.27 7.00 0.74
N GLU A 43 -9.07 6.01 0.32
CA GLU A 43 -8.71 5.09 -0.77
C GLU A 43 -8.55 5.83 -2.10
N GLU A 44 -9.51 6.68 -2.48
CA GLU A 44 -9.42 7.50 -3.71
C GLU A 44 -8.16 8.38 -3.71
N LYS A 45 -7.86 9.04 -2.58
CA LYS A 45 -6.67 9.88 -2.48
C LYS A 45 -5.38 9.07 -2.50
N TYR A 46 -5.39 7.87 -1.90
CA TYR A 46 -4.26 6.96 -1.98
C TYR A 46 -3.98 6.51 -3.42
N ASP A 47 -5.01 6.22 -4.21
CA ASP A 47 -4.82 5.88 -5.63
C ASP A 47 -4.21 7.04 -6.41
N TYR A 48 -4.64 8.27 -6.17
CA TYR A 48 -4.00 9.45 -6.76
C TYR A 48 -2.56 9.65 -6.32
N ILE A 49 -2.25 9.37 -5.06
CA ILE A 49 -0.88 9.47 -4.52
C ILE A 49 0.02 8.43 -5.18
N ARG A 50 -0.45 7.19 -5.30
CA ARG A 50 0.31 6.07 -5.83
C ARG A 50 0.45 6.10 -7.35
N ASP A 51 -0.64 6.36 -8.06
CA ASP A 51 -0.73 6.18 -9.51
C ASP A 51 -0.70 7.49 -10.30
N GLY A 52 -0.75 8.64 -9.60
CA GLY A 52 -0.83 9.97 -10.17
C GLY A 52 -2.27 10.45 -10.42
N ILE A 53 -2.44 11.76 -10.43
CA ILE A 53 -3.73 12.43 -10.61
C ILE A 53 -4.03 12.54 -12.11
N PRO A 54 -5.18 12.05 -12.59
CA PRO A 54 -5.55 12.17 -14.00
C PRO A 54 -5.86 13.63 -14.37
N VAL A 55 -5.18 14.17 -15.36
CA VAL A 55 -5.41 15.51 -15.90
C VAL A 55 -5.54 15.50 -17.41
N THR A 56 -6.29 16.45 -17.95
CA THR A 56 -6.57 16.56 -19.37
C THR A 56 -5.49 17.35 -20.08
N VAL A 57 -4.88 16.77 -21.12
CA VAL A 57 -3.85 17.40 -21.94
C VAL A 57 -4.38 17.56 -23.37
N LYS A 58 -4.29 18.78 -23.91
CA LYS A 58 -4.62 19.03 -25.32
C LYS A 58 -3.39 18.75 -26.19
N LYS A 59 -3.55 17.91 -27.20
CA LYS A 59 -2.52 17.64 -28.21
C LYS A 59 -2.47 18.76 -29.26
N PRO A 60 -1.35 18.92 -30.01
CA PRO A 60 -1.26 19.89 -31.08
C PRO A 60 -2.32 19.74 -32.18
N ASN A 61 -2.85 18.52 -32.38
CA ASN A 61 -3.90 18.22 -33.33
C ASN A 61 -5.32 18.54 -32.84
N GLY A 62 -5.47 19.17 -31.65
CA GLY A 62 -6.75 19.51 -31.04
C GLY A 62 -7.43 18.36 -30.25
N GLN A 63 -6.93 17.13 -30.34
CA GLN A 63 -7.43 16.02 -29.52
C GLN A 63 -7.02 16.18 -28.06
N THR A 64 -7.81 15.56 -27.16
CA THR A 64 -7.49 15.49 -25.73
C THR A 64 -7.02 14.08 -25.36
N GLU A 65 -6.07 14.02 -24.43
CA GLU A 65 -5.67 12.78 -23.76
C GLU A 65 -5.66 13.00 -22.26
N VAL A 66 -5.81 11.92 -21.50
CA VAL A 66 -5.65 11.94 -20.04
C VAL A 66 -4.25 11.45 -19.69
N LYS A 67 -3.48 12.30 -19.00
CA LYS A 67 -2.19 11.93 -18.42
C LYS A 67 -2.28 11.90 -16.90
N LYS A 68 -1.51 11.02 -16.26
CA LYS A 68 -1.40 10.95 -14.81
C LYS A 68 -0.26 11.85 -14.33
N ALA A 69 -0.59 12.87 -13.54
CA ALA A 69 0.39 13.77 -12.93
C ALA A 69 0.91 13.13 -11.63
N ALA A 70 2.20 12.79 -11.61
CA ALA A 70 2.86 12.26 -10.43
C ALA A 70 2.92 13.32 -9.33
N VAL A 71 2.63 12.92 -8.10
CA VAL A 71 2.74 13.75 -6.89
C VAL A 71 3.86 13.31 -5.96
N ILE A 72 4.37 12.09 -6.16
CA ILE A 72 5.52 11.51 -5.45
C ILE A 72 6.42 10.80 -6.46
N ASP A 73 7.73 10.96 -6.32
CA ASP A 73 8.73 10.15 -7.01
C ASP A 73 9.10 8.95 -6.15
N PHE A 74 8.57 7.78 -6.50
CA PHE A 74 8.85 6.51 -5.80
C PHE A 74 10.19 5.88 -6.20
N GLN A 75 10.84 6.37 -7.26
CA GLN A 75 12.12 5.84 -7.73
C GLN A 75 13.31 6.54 -7.08
N ASN A 76 13.17 7.85 -6.84
CA ASN A 76 14.23 8.66 -6.24
C ASN A 76 13.69 9.48 -5.07
N ALA A 77 13.96 9.02 -3.85
CA ALA A 77 13.52 9.70 -2.64
C ALA A 77 14.03 11.15 -2.54
N GLY A 78 15.18 11.45 -3.14
CA GLY A 78 15.78 12.78 -3.16
C GLY A 78 14.97 13.84 -3.92
N ASN A 79 14.12 13.42 -4.84
CA ASN A 79 13.25 14.32 -5.61
C ASN A 79 11.98 14.75 -4.84
N ASN A 80 11.79 14.22 -3.64
CA ASN A 80 10.63 14.57 -2.80
C ASN A 80 11.04 15.46 -1.63
N HIS A 81 10.14 16.34 -1.24
CA HIS A 81 10.27 17.19 -0.05
C HIS A 81 9.60 16.50 1.15
N PHE A 82 10.41 16.09 2.14
CA PHE A 82 9.94 15.50 3.40
C PHE A 82 9.93 16.56 4.50
N LEU A 83 8.84 16.65 5.24
CA LEU A 83 8.66 17.60 6.33
C LEU A 83 7.89 16.94 7.48
N ALA A 84 8.35 17.14 8.71
CA ALA A 84 7.59 16.79 9.92
C ALA A 84 7.25 18.07 10.68
N ILE A 85 5.97 18.26 11.01
CA ILE A 85 5.50 19.41 11.76
C ILE A 85 5.03 18.93 13.14
N LYS A 86 5.62 19.50 14.17
CA LYS A 86 5.23 19.30 15.58
C LYS A 86 4.09 20.24 15.94
N GLU A 87 3.19 19.76 16.79
CA GLU A 87 2.12 20.57 17.37
C GLU A 87 1.28 21.32 16.32
N LEU A 88 1.00 20.68 15.20
CA LEU A 88 0.19 21.26 14.13
C LEU A 88 -1.22 21.53 14.64
N LYS A 89 -1.65 22.79 14.56
CA LYS A 89 -3.00 23.22 14.91
C LYS A 89 -3.91 23.03 13.70
N ILE A 90 -4.96 22.24 13.88
CA ILE A 90 -5.93 21.92 12.83
C ILE A 90 -7.30 22.41 13.28
N HIS A 91 -8.02 23.04 12.35
CA HIS A 91 -9.34 23.58 12.55
C HIS A 91 -10.35 22.67 11.86
N GLY A 92 -11.22 22.03 12.62
CA GLY A 92 -12.45 21.42 12.14
C GLY A 92 -13.59 22.44 12.13
N ASP A 93 -14.79 22.00 11.81
CA ASP A 93 -15.97 22.88 11.72
C ASP A 93 -16.31 23.51 13.09
N LEU A 94 -16.22 22.73 14.16
CA LEU A 94 -16.56 23.16 15.52
C LEU A 94 -15.37 23.16 16.47
N TYR A 95 -14.33 22.39 16.18
CA TYR A 95 -13.25 22.10 17.11
C TYR A 95 -11.89 22.50 16.55
N ARG A 96 -10.98 22.83 17.45
CA ARG A 96 -9.55 23.00 17.14
C ARG A 96 -8.78 21.92 17.86
N ARG A 97 -7.89 21.24 17.13
CA ARG A 97 -7.03 20.21 17.70
C ARG A 97 -5.56 20.53 17.44
N ARG A 98 -4.71 20.05 18.30
CA ARG A 98 -3.26 20.15 18.19
C ARG A 98 -2.71 18.73 18.20
N THR A 99 -2.20 18.32 17.07
CA THR A 99 -1.58 16.99 16.90
C THR A 99 -0.13 17.03 17.41
N ASP A 100 0.42 15.88 17.81
CA ASP A 100 1.82 15.85 18.22
C ASP A 100 2.76 15.98 17.01
N ILE A 101 2.67 15.10 16.02
CA ILE A 101 3.48 15.19 14.80
C ILE A 101 2.65 14.77 13.57
N VAL A 102 2.76 15.55 12.51
CA VAL A 102 2.26 15.19 11.18
C VAL A 102 3.42 15.20 10.19
N GLY A 103 3.63 14.07 9.51
CA GLY A 103 4.63 13.90 8.46
C GLY A 103 4.06 14.13 7.07
N PHE A 104 4.76 14.93 6.28
CA PHE A 104 4.38 15.33 4.93
C PHE A 104 5.41 14.85 3.91
N VAL A 105 4.94 14.41 2.74
CA VAL A 105 5.76 14.27 1.54
C VAL A 105 5.14 15.14 0.46
N ASN A 106 5.92 16.04 -0.11
CA ASN A 106 5.46 16.98 -1.13
C ASN A 106 4.21 17.78 -0.71
N GLY A 107 4.10 18.10 0.58
CA GLY A 107 2.95 18.81 1.14
C GLY A 107 1.71 17.97 1.41
N ILE A 108 1.75 16.66 1.17
CA ILE A 108 0.66 15.71 1.44
C ILE A 108 0.84 15.13 2.85
N PRO A 109 -0.15 15.25 3.78
CA PRO A 109 -0.05 14.73 5.15
C PRO A 109 -0.26 13.22 5.16
N LEU A 110 0.84 12.45 5.13
CA LEU A 110 0.82 11.00 4.98
C LEU A 110 0.97 10.25 6.29
N LEU A 111 1.72 10.81 7.24
CA LEU A 111 2.00 10.18 8.53
C LEU A 111 1.40 11.00 9.65
N PHE A 112 0.65 10.35 10.53
CA PHE A 112 0.20 10.90 11.79
C PHE A 112 0.90 10.15 12.93
N VAL A 113 1.44 10.88 13.90
CA VAL A 113 2.09 10.31 15.09
C VAL A 113 1.51 10.95 16.34
N GLU A 114 1.04 10.12 17.25
CA GLU A 114 0.55 10.55 18.56
C GLU A 114 1.43 9.95 19.67
N LEU A 115 1.85 10.78 20.60
CA LEU A 115 2.79 10.45 21.63
C LEU A 115 2.18 10.58 23.03
N LYS A 116 2.55 9.69 23.91
CA LYS A 116 2.22 9.75 25.35
C LYS A 116 3.49 9.77 26.18
N LYS A 117 3.36 10.17 27.46
CA LYS A 117 4.46 10.02 28.44
C LYS A 117 4.70 8.54 28.70
N ASN A 118 5.93 8.17 29.06
CA ASN A 118 6.31 6.77 29.35
C ASN A 118 5.46 6.12 30.45
N SER A 119 4.89 6.89 31.36
CA SER A 119 4.02 6.42 32.46
C SER A 119 2.56 6.18 32.00
N VAL A 120 2.22 6.46 30.76
CA VAL A 120 0.87 6.34 30.20
C VAL A 120 0.84 5.19 29.21
N ASP A 121 -0.21 4.37 29.27
CA ASP A 121 -0.42 3.29 28.30
C ASP A 121 -0.52 3.86 26.88
N VAL A 122 0.19 3.26 25.94
CA VAL A 122 0.15 3.66 24.52
C VAL A 122 -1.26 3.56 23.93
N GLN A 123 -2.13 2.71 24.48
CA GLN A 123 -3.52 2.59 24.06
C GLN A 123 -4.29 3.91 24.25
N ASN A 124 -3.91 4.75 25.21
CA ASN A 124 -4.54 6.05 25.42
C ASN A 124 -4.28 7.02 24.24
N ALA A 125 -3.20 6.84 23.47
CA ALA A 125 -3.01 7.58 22.22
C ALA A 125 -4.08 7.22 21.18
N TYR A 126 -4.56 5.98 21.20
CA TYR A 126 -5.68 5.54 20.37
C TYR A 126 -7.02 6.03 20.90
N THR A 127 -7.35 5.71 22.17
CA THR A 127 -8.69 5.94 22.73
C THR A 127 -9.01 7.42 22.99
N ASP A 128 -8.03 8.22 23.44
CA ASP A 128 -8.28 9.59 23.84
C ASP A 128 -8.02 10.60 22.71
N ASN A 129 -7.04 10.30 21.83
CA ASN A 129 -6.63 11.26 20.82
C ASN A 129 -7.07 10.85 19.41
N TYR A 130 -6.66 9.69 18.93
CA TYR A 130 -6.95 9.29 17.54
C TYR A 130 -8.47 9.22 17.29
N THR A 131 -9.25 8.60 18.20
CA THR A 131 -10.71 8.53 18.07
C THR A 131 -11.37 9.93 18.11
N ASP A 132 -10.93 10.81 19.00
CA ASP A 132 -11.39 12.20 19.05
C ASP A 132 -11.08 12.95 17.76
N TYR A 133 -9.90 12.73 17.16
CA TYR A 133 -9.52 13.39 15.91
C TYR A 133 -10.31 12.86 14.70
N LEU A 134 -10.71 11.60 14.71
CA LEU A 134 -11.63 11.07 13.69
C LEU A 134 -12.97 11.79 13.69
N ASP A 135 -13.47 12.12 14.88
CA ASP A 135 -14.77 12.78 15.04
C ASP A 135 -14.68 14.31 14.82
N THR A 136 -13.58 14.93 15.23
CA THR A 136 -13.49 16.40 15.29
C THR A 136 -12.73 17.04 14.13
N ILE A 137 -11.75 16.34 13.54
CA ILE A 137 -10.91 16.80 12.43
C ILE A 137 -10.67 15.68 11.38
N PRO A 138 -11.71 14.98 10.88
CA PRO A 138 -11.56 13.82 9.99
C PRO A 138 -10.77 14.12 8.72
N HIS A 139 -10.79 15.36 8.23
CA HIS A 139 -10.06 15.79 7.05
C HIS A 139 -8.53 15.68 7.17
N LEU A 140 -7.98 15.55 8.38
CA LEU A 140 -6.58 15.21 8.61
C LEU A 140 -6.22 13.85 7.98
N PHE A 141 -7.19 12.92 7.95
CA PHE A 141 -6.98 11.54 7.54
C PHE A 141 -7.35 11.27 6.07
N TYR A 142 -7.81 12.25 5.30
CA TYR A 142 -8.14 12.07 3.88
C TYR A 142 -6.98 11.52 3.05
N TYR A 143 -5.76 11.94 3.37
CA TYR A 143 -4.53 11.54 2.67
C TYR A 143 -3.62 10.61 3.49
N ASN A 144 -4.03 10.28 4.73
CA ASN A 144 -3.19 9.54 5.65
C ASN A 144 -2.82 8.17 5.10
N ALA A 145 -1.53 7.83 5.10
CA ALA A 145 -1.04 6.52 4.73
C ALA A 145 -1.14 5.54 5.90
N PHE A 146 -0.57 5.90 7.04
CA PHE A 146 -0.60 5.13 8.28
C PHE A 146 -0.35 6.02 9.50
N LEU A 147 -0.53 5.45 10.67
CA LEU A 147 -0.52 6.11 11.98
C LEU A 147 0.49 5.44 12.88
N MET A 148 1.21 6.22 13.68
CA MET A 148 2.10 5.71 14.72
C MET A 148 1.62 6.19 16.09
N LEU A 149 1.58 5.28 17.06
CA LEU A 149 1.25 5.55 18.45
C LEU A 149 2.43 5.12 19.32
N SER A 150 2.87 5.96 20.26
CA SER A 150 3.99 5.60 21.12
C SER A 150 3.92 6.32 22.46
N ASN A 151 4.49 5.70 23.49
CA ASN A 151 4.83 6.33 24.76
C ASN A 151 6.35 6.41 25.01
N GLY A 152 7.15 6.15 23.95
CA GLY A 152 8.61 6.11 24.01
C GLY A 152 9.15 4.69 24.27
N THR A 153 8.51 3.92 25.13
CA THR A 153 8.88 2.52 25.44
C THR A 153 8.19 1.54 24.48
N GLU A 154 6.91 1.76 24.24
CA GLU A 154 6.13 1.02 23.28
C GLU A 154 5.84 1.86 22.05
N ALA A 155 5.81 1.24 20.88
CA ALA A 155 5.46 1.88 19.64
C ALA A 155 4.68 0.93 18.74
N LYS A 156 3.57 1.43 18.20
CA LYS A 156 2.68 0.66 17.31
C LYS A 156 2.33 1.45 16.07
N VAL A 157 2.22 0.76 14.95
CA VAL A 157 1.79 1.33 13.66
C VAL A 157 0.50 0.66 13.21
N GLY A 158 -0.39 1.45 12.65
CA GLY A 158 -1.68 0.98 12.15
C GLY A 158 -2.19 1.86 11.02
N THR A 159 -3.41 1.61 10.59
CA THR A 159 -4.05 2.32 9.48
C THR A 159 -5.37 2.95 9.90
N LEU A 160 -5.85 3.88 9.09
CA LEU A 160 -7.16 4.47 9.25
C LEU A 160 -8.24 3.38 9.39
N GLY A 161 -9.10 3.51 10.39
CA GLY A 161 -10.20 2.60 10.66
C GLY A 161 -9.82 1.28 11.34
N SER A 162 -8.53 1.00 11.54
CA SER A 162 -8.11 -0.19 12.29
C SER A 162 -8.44 -0.08 13.76
N LYS A 163 -8.97 -1.16 14.36
CA LYS A 163 -9.07 -1.27 15.81
C LYS A 163 -7.66 -1.38 16.42
N TYR A 164 -7.52 -0.97 17.69
CA TYR A 164 -6.24 -0.98 18.38
C TYR A 164 -5.53 -2.34 18.39
N GLU A 165 -6.27 -3.43 18.47
CA GLU A 165 -5.74 -4.81 18.42
C GLU A 165 -4.99 -5.16 17.12
N PHE A 166 -5.26 -4.42 16.03
CA PHE A 166 -4.59 -4.57 14.74
C PHE A 166 -3.40 -3.64 14.54
N PHE A 167 -3.15 -2.72 15.47
CA PHE A 167 -1.92 -1.98 15.49
C PHE A 167 -0.78 -2.91 15.89
N HIS A 168 0.31 -2.87 15.17
CA HIS A 168 1.42 -3.81 15.32
C HIS A 168 2.75 -3.10 15.56
N GLU A 169 3.68 -3.82 16.16
CA GLU A 169 5.02 -3.35 16.45
C GLU A 169 5.93 -3.49 15.23
N TRP A 170 6.93 -2.63 15.15
CA TRP A 170 8.01 -2.74 14.17
C TRP A 170 9.30 -3.12 14.88
N LYS A 171 9.61 -4.42 14.93
CA LYS A 171 10.61 -4.98 15.85
C LYS A 171 12.03 -5.05 15.29
N ARG A 172 12.18 -5.11 13.95
CA ARG A 172 13.46 -5.39 13.29
C ARG A 172 13.68 -4.46 12.11
N LEU A 173 14.93 -4.17 11.83
CA LEU A 173 15.35 -3.47 10.60
C LEU A 173 15.78 -4.46 9.51
N SER A 174 16.19 -5.69 9.91
CA SER A 174 16.53 -6.80 9.03
C SER A 174 16.09 -8.14 9.61
N GLU A 175 16.07 -9.19 8.79
CA GLU A 175 15.73 -10.56 9.24
C GLU A 175 16.76 -11.14 10.23
N GLN A 176 18.01 -10.65 10.21
CA GLN A 176 19.12 -11.15 11.03
C GLN A 176 19.13 -10.54 12.45
N GLU A 177 18.33 -9.49 12.71
CA GLU A 177 18.30 -8.86 14.02
C GLU A 177 17.35 -9.60 14.98
N GLU A 178 17.71 -9.69 16.25
CA GLU A 178 16.86 -10.29 17.29
C GLU A 178 15.55 -9.52 17.47
N GLY A 179 15.55 -8.26 17.17
CA GLY A 179 14.40 -7.38 17.26
C GLY A 179 14.25 -6.72 18.64
N SER A 180 13.82 -5.48 18.58
CA SER A 180 13.47 -4.69 19.76
C SER A 180 12.18 -3.93 19.50
N VAL A 181 11.39 -3.76 20.56
CA VAL A 181 10.18 -2.93 20.52
C VAL A 181 10.56 -1.56 21.06
N ALA A 182 10.86 -0.64 20.18
CA ALA A 182 11.18 0.72 20.55
C ALA A 182 10.75 1.69 19.46
N LEU A 183 10.39 2.91 19.84
CA LEU A 183 10.07 3.98 18.91
C LEU A 183 11.22 4.22 17.91
N GLU A 184 12.47 4.15 18.37
CA GLU A 184 13.64 4.31 17.49
C GLU A 184 13.67 3.27 16.39
N THR A 185 13.48 1.99 16.69
CA THR A 185 13.44 0.92 15.70
C THR A 185 12.32 1.14 14.68
N MET A 186 11.14 1.56 15.14
CA MET A 186 10.02 1.89 14.27
C MET A 186 10.34 3.08 13.37
N LEU A 187 10.90 4.17 13.89
CA LEU A 187 11.27 5.35 13.10
C LEU A 187 12.36 5.01 12.07
N ARG A 188 13.39 4.27 12.46
CA ARG A 188 14.45 3.84 11.54
C ARG A 188 13.95 2.88 10.47
N GLY A 189 13.03 1.99 10.80
CA GLY A 189 12.45 1.01 9.88
C GLY A 189 11.43 1.63 8.90
N ILE A 190 10.61 2.56 9.36
CA ILE A 190 9.50 3.11 8.58
C ILE A 190 9.84 4.50 8.02
N CYS A 191 10.42 5.41 8.82
CA CYS A 191 10.59 6.81 8.44
C CYS A 191 11.88 7.08 7.64
N LYS A 192 12.75 6.09 7.42
CA LYS A 192 13.79 6.21 6.40
C LYS A 192 13.11 6.50 5.06
N LYS A 193 13.54 7.53 4.34
CA LYS A 193 12.83 8.06 3.16
C LYS A 193 12.50 6.96 2.14
N GLU A 194 13.48 6.10 1.83
CA GLU A 194 13.31 5.01 0.87
C GLU A 194 12.30 3.97 1.37
N ASN A 195 12.36 3.61 2.66
CA ASN A 195 11.43 2.65 3.26
C ASN A 195 10.01 3.21 3.34
N PHE A 196 9.89 4.51 3.68
CA PHE A 196 8.61 5.20 3.73
C PHE A 196 7.91 5.18 2.38
N LEU A 197 8.64 5.52 1.31
CA LEU A 197 8.12 5.50 -0.05
C LEU A 197 7.79 4.07 -0.51
N ASP A 198 8.64 3.10 -0.18
CA ASP A 198 8.40 1.70 -0.51
C ASP A 198 7.15 1.15 0.20
N LEU A 199 6.97 1.47 1.48
CA LEU A 199 5.76 1.13 2.24
C LEU A 199 4.52 1.77 1.62
N LEU A 200 4.60 3.06 1.29
CA LEU A 200 3.51 3.80 0.68
C LEU A 200 3.12 3.23 -0.69
N GLU A 201 4.09 2.87 -1.53
CA GLU A 201 3.83 2.39 -2.89
C GLU A 201 3.37 0.93 -2.93
N ASN A 202 3.97 0.06 -2.10
CA ASN A 202 3.91 -1.39 -2.29
C ASN A 202 3.30 -2.18 -1.13
N TYR A 203 3.06 -1.57 0.03
CA TYR A 203 2.70 -2.30 1.25
C TYR A 203 1.43 -1.79 1.94
N ILE A 204 0.62 -1.04 1.22
CA ILE A 204 -0.75 -0.66 1.61
C ILE A 204 -1.73 -1.34 0.66
N LEU A 205 -2.77 -1.95 1.22
CA LEU A 205 -3.88 -2.55 0.50
C LEU A 205 -5.21 -2.02 1.06
N TYR A 206 -6.22 -2.03 0.23
CA TYR A 206 -7.61 -1.88 0.63
C TYR A 206 -8.32 -3.19 0.32
N ASP A 207 -8.77 -3.87 1.37
CA ASP A 207 -9.47 -5.15 1.27
C ASP A 207 -10.97 -4.88 1.37
N HIS A 208 -11.68 -5.24 0.32
CA HIS A 208 -13.14 -5.07 0.18
C HIS A 208 -13.93 -6.31 0.61
N SER A 209 -13.30 -7.26 1.32
CA SER A 209 -14.00 -8.42 1.85
C SER A 209 -15.04 -8.02 2.91
N GLY A 210 -16.16 -8.78 2.97
CA GLY A 210 -17.15 -8.61 4.04
C GLY A 210 -17.99 -7.34 4.02
N GLY A 211 -18.07 -6.63 2.88
CA GLY A 211 -18.95 -5.46 2.69
C GLY A 211 -18.43 -4.13 3.24
N ASN A 212 -17.33 -4.14 3.99
CA ASN A 212 -16.62 -2.94 4.46
C ASN A 212 -15.20 -2.94 3.95
N THR A 213 -14.70 -1.78 3.53
CA THR A 213 -13.31 -1.61 3.14
C THR A 213 -12.42 -1.54 4.38
N VAL A 214 -11.37 -2.38 4.42
CA VAL A 214 -10.35 -2.36 5.46
C VAL A 214 -9.01 -1.97 4.84
N LYS A 215 -8.39 -0.94 5.37
CA LYS A 215 -7.03 -0.55 4.98
C LYS A 215 -6.00 -1.37 5.74
N ILE A 216 -5.06 -1.96 5.02
CA ILE A 216 -4.05 -2.88 5.56
C ILE A 216 -2.67 -2.31 5.25
N LEU A 217 -1.82 -2.23 6.28
CA LEU A 217 -0.38 -2.00 6.16
C LEU A 217 0.35 -3.32 6.43
N ALA A 218 1.35 -3.64 5.62
CA ALA A 218 2.20 -4.80 5.86
C ALA A 218 2.83 -4.76 7.25
N ARG A 219 2.80 -5.89 7.94
CA ARG A 219 3.52 -6.07 9.19
C ARG A 219 5.02 -6.14 8.96
N ASN A 220 5.82 -5.87 9.97
CA ASN A 220 7.29 -5.87 9.88
C ASN A 220 7.87 -7.13 9.22
N HIS A 221 7.44 -8.32 9.64
CA HIS A 221 7.88 -9.58 9.05
C HIS A 221 7.45 -9.76 7.58
N GLN A 222 6.26 -9.24 7.19
CA GLN A 222 5.82 -9.27 5.79
C GLN A 222 6.68 -8.34 4.93
N TYR A 223 6.94 -7.12 5.42
CA TYR A 223 7.80 -6.15 4.73
C TYR A 223 9.19 -6.72 4.48
N LEU A 224 9.84 -7.28 5.50
CA LEU A 224 11.18 -7.85 5.40
C LEU A 224 11.19 -9.07 4.46
N GLY A 225 10.30 -10.04 4.69
CA GLY A 225 10.27 -11.27 3.89
C GLY A 225 9.91 -11.04 2.42
N VAL A 226 8.96 -10.13 2.13
CA VAL A 226 8.64 -9.77 0.75
C VAL A 226 9.82 -9.06 0.08
N ASN A 227 10.54 -8.19 0.79
CA ASN A 227 11.73 -7.54 0.23
C ASN A 227 12.84 -8.54 -0.08
N GLU A 228 13.08 -9.55 0.76
CA GLU A 228 14.00 -10.64 0.46
C GLU A 228 13.56 -11.46 -0.76
N ALA A 229 12.26 -11.78 -0.87
CA ALA A 229 11.71 -12.46 -2.04
C ALA A 229 11.86 -11.64 -3.33
N VAL A 230 11.70 -10.31 -3.27
CA VAL A 230 11.94 -9.42 -4.41
C VAL A 230 13.42 -9.38 -4.81
N LYS A 231 14.35 -9.38 -3.84
CA LYS A 231 15.79 -9.51 -4.12
C LYS A 231 16.13 -10.85 -4.80
N ALA A 232 15.55 -11.94 -4.30
CA ALA A 232 15.70 -13.26 -4.90
C ALA A 232 15.15 -13.28 -6.33
N TYR A 233 14.00 -12.65 -6.58
CA TYR A 233 13.42 -12.51 -7.92
C TYR A 233 14.34 -11.70 -8.86
N ALA A 234 14.97 -10.63 -8.38
CA ALA A 234 15.94 -9.88 -9.16
C ALA A 234 17.14 -10.75 -9.57
N ALA A 235 17.60 -11.61 -8.67
CA ALA A 235 18.73 -12.53 -8.85
C ALA A 235 18.35 -13.88 -9.51
N ARG A 236 17.09 -14.09 -9.93
CA ARG A 236 16.56 -15.39 -10.35
C ARG A 236 17.36 -16.09 -11.46
N LYS A 237 17.97 -15.33 -12.37
CA LYS A 237 18.81 -15.90 -13.44
C LYS A 237 20.11 -16.55 -12.92
N LEU A 238 20.59 -16.14 -11.76
CA LEU A 238 21.78 -16.69 -11.11
C LEU A 238 21.46 -17.95 -10.29
N ASN A 239 20.17 -18.18 -9.98
CA ASN A 239 19.69 -19.24 -9.10
C ASN A 239 18.78 -20.26 -9.83
N ASP A 240 18.97 -20.49 -11.13
CA ASP A 240 18.15 -21.39 -11.95
C ASP A 240 16.64 -21.15 -11.83
N GLY A 241 16.25 -19.88 -11.67
CA GLY A 241 14.87 -19.48 -11.47
C GLY A 241 14.33 -19.70 -10.06
N LYS A 242 15.11 -20.25 -9.13
CA LYS A 242 14.67 -20.52 -7.76
C LYS A 242 14.71 -19.25 -6.92
N LEU A 243 13.61 -18.98 -6.20
CA LEU A 243 13.46 -17.78 -5.34
C LEU A 243 13.72 -18.08 -3.86
N GLY A 244 13.59 -19.34 -3.42
CA GLY A 244 13.72 -19.75 -2.04
C GLY A 244 12.41 -20.16 -1.39
N VAL A 245 12.40 -20.20 -0.06
CA VAL A 245 11.25 -20.56 0.77
C VAL A 245 10.87 -19.38 1.65
N PHE A 246 9.60 -18.99 1.58
CA PHE A 246 9.02 -17.97 2.46
C PHE A 246 8.22 -18.65 3.56
N TRP A 247 8.79 -18.72 4.75
CA TRP A 247 8.17 -19.41 5.89
C TRP A 247 7.75 -18.41 6.97
N HIS A 248 6.46 -18.44 7.30
CA HIS A 248 5.88 -17.69 8.41
C HIS A 248 4.88 -18.58 9.15
N THR A 249 4.63 -18.30 10.43
CA THR A 249 3.66 -19.02 11.25
C THR A 249 2.24 -18.96 10.66
N GLN A 250 1.39 -19.91 11.01
CA GLN A 250 -0.02 -19.88 10.64
C GLN A 250 -0.69 -18.63 11.24
N GLY A 251 -1.60 -18.01 10.48
CA GLY A 251 -2.27 -16.76 10.89
C GLY A 251 -1.44 -15.47 10.76
N SER A 252 -0.22 -15.55 10.24
CA SER A 252 0.66 -14.36 10.05
C SER A 252 0.31 -13.48 8.85
N GLY A 253 -0.73 -13.83 8.07
CA GLY A 253 -1.14 -13.06 6.89
C GLY A 253 -0.37 -13.42 5.62
N LYS A 254 0.01 -14.70 5.42
CA LYS A 254 0.74 -15.15 4.21
C LYS A 254 0.05 -14.80 2.91
N SER A 255 -1.29 -14.86 2.84
CA SER A 255 -2.05 -14.46 1.64
C SER A 255 -1.80 -13.00 1.26
N TYR A 256 -1.80 -12.09 2.24
CA TYR A 256 -1.45 -10.69 1.97
C TYR A 256 0.03 -10.53 1.58
N SER A 257 0.94 -11.36 2.12
CA SER A 257 2.35 -11.35 1.67
C SER A 257 2.47 -11.73 0.19
N MET A 258 1.66 -12.69 -0.29
CA MET A 258 1.59 -13.03 -1.73
C MET A 258 1.07 -11.86 -2.56
N VAL A 259 0.05 -11.16 -2.07
CA VAL A 259 -0.49 -9.94 -2.72
C VAL A 259 0.57 -8.86 -2.81
N PHE A 260 1.24 -8.53 -1.70
CA PHE A 260 2.34 -7.55 -1.66
C PHE A 260 3.49 -7.90 -2.61
N LEU A 261 3.92 -9.17 -2.61
CA LEU A 261 4.98 -9.65 -3.49
C LEU A 261 4.57 -9.50 -4.96
N SER A 262 3.38 -9.95 -5.30
CA SER A 262 2.86 -9.92 -6.66
C SER A 262 2.76 -8.49 -7.22
N GLN A 263 2.18 -7.56 -6.44
CA GLN A 263 2.07 -6.18 -6.89
C GLN A 263 3.44 -5.50 -7.00
N LYS A 264 4.37 -5.77 -6.07
CA LYS A 264 5.70 -5.18 -6.08
C LYS A 264 6.53 -5.67 -7.26
N ILE A 265 6.50 -6.97 -7.57
CA ILE A 265 7.16 -7.53 -8.76
C ILE A 265 6.62 -6.85 -10.03
N ARG A 266 5.30 -6.75 -10.18
CA ARG A 266 4.69 -6.14 -11.35
C ARG A 266 4.98 -4.65 -11.53
N ARG A 267 5.21 -3.93 -10.43
CA ARG A 267 5.58 -2.49 -10.47
C ARG A 267 7.07 -2.26 -10.72
N LYS A 268 7.93 -3.07 -10.12
CA LYS A 268 9.37 -2.82 -10.11
C LYS A 268 10.14 -3.46 -11.27
N PHE A 269 9.56 -4.46 -11.92
CA PHE A 269 10.24 -5.17 -13.01
C PHE A 269 9.48 -5.02 -14.32
N ALA A 270 10.24 -4.76 -15.40
CA ALA A 270 9.69 -4.68 -16.74
C ALA A 270 9.19 -6.06 -17.22
N GLY A 271 8.22 -6.04 -18.12
CA GLY A 271 7.58 -7.22 -18.67
C GLY A 271 6.18 -7.45 -18.06
N SER A 272 5.53 -8.52 -18.54
CA SER A 272 4.20 -8.92 -18.08
C SER A 272 4.26 -10.35 -17.57
N PRO A 273 4.84 -10.61 -16.38
CA PRO A 273 4.94 -11.96 -15.86
C PRO A 273 3.56 -12.51 -15.54
N THR A 274 3.30 -13.76 -15.92
CA THR A 274 2.20 -14.54 -15.38
C THR A 274 2.59 -15.07 -14.01
N ILE A 275 1.82 -14.74 -12.99
CA ILE A 275 2.00 -15.27 -11.64
C ILE A 275 1.07 -16.45 -11.44
N VAL A 276 1.66 -17.63 -11.28
CA VAL A 276 0.91 -18.87 -11.03
C VAL A 276 0.93 -19.16 -9.54
N VAL A 277 -0.25 -19.19 -8.92
CA VAL A 277 -0.43 -19.58 -7.52
C VAL A 277 -0.89 -21.02 -7.48
N LEU A 278 -0.06 -21.88 -6.90
CA LEU A 278 -0.26 -23.31 -6.82
C LEU A 278 -0.60 -23.74 -5.40
N THR A 279 -1.71 -24.44 -5.23
CA THR A 279 -2.17 -24.95 -3.93
C THR A 279 -2.48 -26.45 -4.00
N ASP A 280 -2.64 -27.09 -2.83
CA ASP A 280 -3.00 -28.50 -2.71
C ASP A 280 -4.51 -28.75 -2.45
N ARG A 281 -5.25 -27.69 -2.08
CA ARG A 281 -6.67 -27.76 -1.67
C ARG A 281 -7.50 -26.67 -2.32
N GLU A 282 -8.76 -27.02 -2.67
CA GLU A 282 -9.71 -26.11 -3.29
C GLU A 282 -10.05 -24.91 -2.40
N GLU A 283 -10.28 -25.14 -1.11
CA GLU A 283 -10.62 -24.07 -0.15
C GLU A 283 -9.49 -23.04 -0.06
N LEU A 284 -8.24 -23.50 -0.01
CA LEU A 284 -7.08 -22.62 0.02
C LEU A 284 -6.90 -21.85 -1.28
N ASN A 285 -7.13 -22.51 -2.41
CA ASN A 285 -7.09 -21.88 -3.73
C ASN A 285 -8.12 -20.76 -3.84
N SER A 286 -9.37 -21.03 -3.44
CA SER A 286 -10.43 -20.03 -3.42
C SER A 286 -10.11 -18.89 -2.45
N GLN A 287 -9.71 -19.19 -1.22
CA GLN A 287 -9.35 -18.17 -0.21
C GLN A 287 -8.25 -17.22 -0.73
N ILE A 288 -7.22 -17.74 -1.38
CA ILE A 288 -6.13 -16.92 -1.90
C ILE A 288 -6.61 -16.09 -3.10
N SER A 289 -7.31 -16.69 -4.04
CA SER A 289 -7.83 -15.97 -5.22
C SER A 289 -8.81 -14.86 -4.83
N ASP A 290 -9.68 -15.10 -3.85
CA ASP A 290 -10.58 -14.09 -3.30
C ASP A 290 -9.82 -12.96 -2.61
N THR A 291 -8.73 -13.27 -1.89
CA THR A 291 -7.86 -12.22 -1.31
C THR A 291 -7.26 -11.32 -2.40
N PHE A 292 -6.82 -11.88 -3.53
CA PHE A 292 -6.31 -11.11 -4.66
C PHE A 292 -7.40 -10.24 -5.33
N GLU A 293 -8.61 -10.77 -5.47
CA GLU A 293 -9.77 -10.03 -5.98
C GLU A 293 -10.12 -8.87 -5.04
N ASN A 294 -10.32 -9.16 -3.77
CA ASN A 294 -10.73 -8.18 -2.76
C ASN A 294 -9.71 -7.05 -2.55
N CYS A 295 -8.42 -7.35 -2.77
CA CYS A 295 -7.35 -6.34 -2.75
C CYS A 295 -7.14 -5.63 -4.10
N GLY A 296 -8.02 -5.83 -5.09
CA GLY A 296 -8.00 -5.12 -6.37
C GLY A 296 -6.91 -5.54 -7.36
N LEU A 297 -6.14 -6.62 -7.10
CA LEU A 297 -5.06 -7.05 -8.00
C LEU A 297 -5.56 -7.63 -9.32
N LEU A 298 -6.78 -8.14 -9.35
CA LEU A 298 -7.42 -8.72 -10.53
C LEU A 298 -8.18 -7.68 -11.36
N GLY A 299 -8.13 -6.39 -10.97
CA GLY A 299 -8.91 -5.33 -11.57
C GLY A 299 -10.41 -5.57 -11.39
N THR A 300 -11.18 -5.35 -12.44
CA THR A 300 -12.64 -5.59 -12.45
C THR A 300 -13.01 -7.05 -12.77
N THR A 301 -12.01 -7.92 -12.98
CA THR A 301 -12.23 -9.30 -13.37
C THR A 301 -12.37 -10.20 -12.15
N LYS A 302 -13.42 -11.01 -12.11
CA LYS A 302 -13.68 -11.96 -11.03
C LYS A 302 -12.59 -13.03 -10.92
N ALA A 303 -12.24 -13.43 -9.69
CA ALA A 303 -11.23 -14.46 -9.40
C ALA A 303 -11.50 -15.78 -10.14
N SER A 304 -12.76 -16.16 -10.29
CA SER A 304 -13.17 -17.38 -11.00
C SER A 304 -12.63 -17.50 -12.43
N LYS A 305 -12.39 -16.39 -13.13
CA LYS A 305 -11.80 -16.39 -14.48
C LYS A 305 -10.31 -16.76 -14.49
N PHE A 306 -9.63 -16.56 -13.37
CA PHE A 306 -8.21 -16.86 -13.21
C PHE A 306 -7.96 -18.24 -12.60
N ILE A 307 -9.00 -18.91 -12.07
CA ILE A 307 -8.91 -20.26 -11.55
C ILE A 307 -8.95 -21.26 -12.71
N ALA A 308 -7.93 -22.13 -12.79
CA ALA A 308 -7.94 -23.21 -13.77
C ALA A 308 -8.92 -24.32 -13.35
N SER A 309 -9.88 -24.66 -14.20
CA SER A 309 -10.90 -25.68 -13.93
C SER A 309 -10.40 -27.10 -14.17
N SER A 310 -9.50 -27.30 -15.14
CA SER A 310 -8.92 -28.60 -15.55
C SER A 310 -7.45 -28.44 -15.94
N GLY A 311 -6.77 -29.55 -16.24
CA GLY A 311 -5.41 -29.52 -16.81
C GLY A 311 -5.37 -28.85 -18.19
N ASP A 312 -6.36 -29.11 -19.03
CA ASP A 312 -6.46 -28.52 -20.37
C ASP A 312 -6.71 -27.01 -20.28
N ASP A 313 -7.63 -26.59 -19.41
CA ASP A 313 -7.87 -25.15 -19.12
C ASP A 313 -6.62 -24.44 -18.56
N LEU A 314 -5.82 -25.15 -17.76
CA LEU A 314 -4.54 -24.61 -17.28
C LEU A 314 -3.56 -24.36 -18.44
N ILE A 315 -3.46 -25.32 -19.38
CA ILE A 315 -2.61 -25.19 -20.56
C ILE A 315 -3.07 -24.00 -21.43
N ASP A 316 -4.36 -23.88 -21.67
CA ASP A 316 -4.92 -22.81 -22.49
C ASP A 316 -4.73 -21.43 -21.81
N LYS A 317 -4.91 -21.33 -20.48
CA LYS A 317 -4.60 -20.11 -19.72
C LYS A 317 -3.12 -19.74 -19.81
N LEU A 318 -2.21 -20.71 -19.69
CA LEU A 318 -0.76 -20.46 -19.79
C LEU A 318 -0.37 -19.93 -21.19
N LYS A 319 -0.99 -20.42 -22.27
CA LYS A 319 -0.77 -19.89 -23.63
C LYS A 319 -1.27 -18.45 -23.79
N GLY A 320 -2.32 -18.07 -23.06
CA GLY A 320 -2.95 -16.75 -23.13
C GLY A 320 -2.17 -15.63 -22.42
N ASN A 321 -1.11 -15.94 -21.69
CA ASN A 321 -0.29 -15.00 -20.91
C ASN A 321 -1.13 -14.07 -19.98
N PRO A 322 -2.03 -14.60 -19.14
CA PRO A 322 -2.78 -13.79 -18.20
C PRO A 322 -1.88 -13.27 -17.05
N SER A 323 -2.33 -12.25 -16.35
CA SER A 323 -1.57 -11.71 -15.20
C SER A 323 -1.45 -12.70 -14.04
N PHE A 324 -2.49 -13.51 -13.81
CA PHE A 324 -2.58 -14.47 -12.72
C PHE A 324 -3.21 -15.76 -13.19
N ILE A 325 -2.80 -16.87 -12.58
CA ILE A 325 -3.47 -18.18 -12.66
C ILE A 325 -3.48 -18.77 -11.25
N PHE A 326 -4.65 -19.20 -10.77
CA PHE A 326 -4.79 -19.96 -9.54
C PHE A 326 -5.13 -21.41 -9.90
N THR A 327 -4.39 -22.36 -9.34
CA THR A 327 -4.54 -23.76 -9.73
C THR A 327 -4.16 -24.73 -8.60
N LEU A 328 -4.62 -25.95 -8.74
CA LEU A 328 -4.28 -27.05 -7.85
C LEU A 328 -3.13 -27.87 -8.43
N ILE A 329 -2.27 -28.41 -7.57
CA ILE A 329 -1.15 -29.27 -7.96
C ILE A 329 -1.64 -30.49 -8.75
N GLN A 330 -2.82 -31.00 -8.43
CA GLN A 330 -3.43 -32.17 -9.09
C GLN A 330 -3.70 -31.91 -10.60
N LYS A 331 -3.85 -30.66 -11.02
CA LYS A 331 -4.13 -30.30 -12.41
C LYS A 331 -2.89 -30.37 -13.32
N PHE A 332 -1.70 -30.56 -12.72
CA PHE A 332 -0.47 -30.86 -13.47
C PHE A 332 -0.26 -32.35 -13.73
N ASN A 333 -1.05 -33.26 -13.12
CA ASN A 333 -0.95 -34.67 -13.35
C ASN A 333 -1.56 -34.99 -14.71
N LYS A 334 -0.72 -35.28 -15.70
CA LYS A 334 -1.12 -35.90 -16.97
C LYS A 334 -1.07 -37.43 -16.86
N LYS A 335 -1.93 -38.12 -17.64
CA LYS A 335 -1.79 -39.55 -17.87
C LYS A 335 -0.41 -39.79 -18.51
N PRO A 336 0.26 -40.94 -18.22
CA PRO A 336 1.61 -41.22 -18.71
C PRO A 336 1.79 -41.21 -20.24
N GLU A 337 0.71 -41.19 -21.00
CA GLU A 337 0.70 -41.30 -22.48
C GLU A 337 0.73 -39.93 -23.20
N GLU A 338 0.64 -38.81 -22.49
CA GLU A 338 0.66 -37.47 -23.12
C GLU A 338 1.81 -36.62 -22.55
N PRO A 339 2.97 -36.52 -23.25
CA PRO A 339 4.01 -35.59 -22.86
C PRO A 339 3.53 -34.15 -22.99
N ILE A 340 3.95 -33.34 -22.05
CA ILE A 340 3.67 -31.87 -22.04
C ILE A 340 4.55 -31.21 -23.12
#